data_c0fe5430b49bfe4e0e51b68bfb105747
#
_entry.id   c0fe5430b49bfe4e0e51b68bfb105747
#
_cell.length_a   1.000
_cell.length_b   1.000
_cell.length_c   1.000
_cell.angle_alpha   90.00
_cell.angle_beta   90.00
_cell.angle_gamma   90.00
#
_symmetry.space_group_name_H-M   'P 1'
#
loop_
_entity.id
_entity.type
_entity.pdbx_description
1 polymer ?
#
loop_
_entity_poly.entity_id
_entity_poly.type
_entity_poly.pdbx_seq_one_letter_code
_entity_poly.pdbx_strand_id
1 'polypeptide(L)'
;MAIQKITLTLTKDSATQNNNWVNPANAFAVDGAEMSISRGTAASNWYFTCSTDAASAIPSGGVIVGVEFLVTARVNITSSTPTINAGPGSTTPVPTTELTTSLVEYAFGGPTDTMGVSAASGLATVALNTRLAAATTTTFYVDAFIVNVYVDMPAGAAQALTLTWVSPDAMAFTNPANVATSNNVYATATKSSTSNDYAVWTTNAASVIPANAVILGVQMQVEYKVSTTASSPFFRAGIGELAQNTGATTASPTTSDVTYTFGGPTDNMGAASRADLAKVALRISQSTSTSTTHSVDYFGVTVYWDYPTDGTNCMFFGENF
;
A
#
# COMPACT_ATOMS: atom_id res chain seq x y z
N MET A 1 -21.68 -0.27 -4.07
CA MET A 1 -20.40 -0.89 -4.49
C MET A 1 -19.52 0.23 -5.02
N ALA A 2 -18.35 0.43 -4.46
CA ALA A 2 -17.41 1.45 -4.92
C ALA A 2 -16.29 0.74 -5.70
N ILE A 3 -16.18 1.02 -6.99
CA ILE A 3 -15.04 0.53 -7.79
C ILE A 3 -13.87 1.45 -7.54
N GLN A 4 -12.77 0.86 -7.03
CA GLN A 4 -11.51 1.54 -6.84
C GLN A 4 -10.57 1.23 -7.99
N LYS A 5 -9.92 2.27 -8.54
CA LYS A 5 -8.78 2.13 -9.46
C LYS A 5 -7.49 2.10 -8.65
N ILE A 6 -6.71 1.05 -8.78
CA ILE A 6 -5.40 0.86 -8.17
C ILE A 6 -4.36 0.79 -9.29
N THR A 7 -3.34 1.64 -9.25
CA THR A 7 -2.19 1.53 -10.17
C THR A 7 -1.12 0.70 -9.49
N LEU A 8 -0.69 -0.40 -10.13
CA LEU A 8 0.33 -1.30 -9.59
C LEU A 8 1.73 -0.74 -9.81
N THR A 9 2.60 -0.98 -8.84
CA THR A 9 4.04 -0.74 -8.97
C THR A 9 4.67 -1.90 -9.75
N LEU A 10 5.41 -1.57 -10.81
CA LEU A 10 6.09 -2.53 -11.65
C LEU A 10 7.58 -2.61 -11.32
N THR A 11 8.11 -3.82 -11.30
CA THR A 11 9.54 -4.08 -11.16
C THR A 11 9.98 -5.00 -12.30
N LYS A 12 11.05 -4.63 -13.02
CA LYS A 12 11.60 -5.45 -14.10
C LYS A 12 11.98 -6.83 -13.60
N ASP A 13 11.49 -7.87 -14.26
CA ASP A 13 11.92 -9.25 -14.01
C ASP A 13 13.35 -9.51 -14.50
N SER A 14 14.06 -10.43 -13.81
CA SER A 14 15.39 -10.89 -14.21
C SER A 14 15.38 -11.86 -15.40
N ALA A 15 14.20 -12.13 -16.01
CA ALA A 15 14.05 -13.06 -17.13
C ALA A 15 14.96 -12.71 -18.33
N THR A 16 15.50 -13.73 -18.98
CA THR A 16 16.53 -13.60 -20.05
C THR A 16 16.06 -12.72 -21.22
N GLN A 17 14.76 -12.69 -21.51
CA GLN A 17 14.20 -11.87 -22.59
C GLN A 17 14.24 -10.38 -22.29
N ASN A 18 14.17 -9.98 -21.01
CA ASN A 18 14.25 -8.57 -20.59
C ASN A 18 15.64 -7.97 -20.79
N ASN A 19 16.68 -8.78 -20.86
CA ASN A 19 18.06 -8.32 -21.01
C ASN A 19 18.37 -7.75 -22.41
N ASN A 20 17.48 -7.95 -23.37
CA ASN A 20 17.62 -7.37 -24.72
C ASN A 20 17.02 -5.96 -24.83
N TRP A 21 16.28 -5.50 -23.83
CA TRP A 21 15.75 -4.14 -23.79
C TRP A 21 16.80 -3.18 -23.23
N VAL A 22 16.98 -2.08 -23.90
CA VAL A 22 17.90 -0.99 -23.50
C VAL A 22 17.12 -0.03 -22.59
N ASN A 23 17.70 0.36 -21.47
CA ASN A 23 17.12 1.27 -20.48
C ASN A 23 15.71 0.85 -20.00
N PRO A 24 15.51 -0.39 -19.54
CA PRO A 24 14.18 -0.91 -19.22
C PRO A 24 13.47 -0.18 -18.07
N ALA A 25 14.20 0.52 -17.20
CA ALA A 25 13.61 1.33 -16.13
C ALA A 25 12.81 2.53 -16.65
N ASN A 26 13.09 3.00 -17.87
CA ASN A 26 12.38 4.13 -18.47
C ASN A 26 10.92 3.81 -18.83
N ALA A 27 10.51 2.52 -18.83
CA ALA A 27 9.13 2.13 -19.07
C ALA A 27 8.18 2.31 -17.87
N PHE A 28 8.65 2.78 -16.72
CA PHE A 28 7.83 2.88 -15.50
C PHE A 28 7.34 4.28 -15.18
N ALA A 29 7.61 5.26 -16.04
CA ALA A 29 7.14 6.64 -15.87
C ALA A 29 6.82 7.26 -17.24
N VAL A 30 5.81 8.11 -17.28
CA VAL A 30 5.51 8.95 -18.46
C VAL A 30 6.36 10.21 -18.34
N ASP A 31 7.60 10.17 -18.82
CA ASP A 31 8.58 11.27 -18.66
C ASP A 31 9.35 11.62 -19.96
N GLY A 32 9.01 10.94 -21.06
CA GLY A 32 9.68 11.09 -22.34
C GLY A 32 11.00 10.33 -22.47
N ALA A 33 11.41 9.59 -21.42
CA ALA A 33 12.54 8.69 -21.47
C ALA A 33 12.07 7.31 -21.92
N GLU A 34 12.60 6.80 -23.04
CA GLU A 34 12.12 5.57 -23.65
C GLU A 34 13.03 4.37 -23.34
N MET A 35 12.45 3.21 -22.99
CA MET A 35 13.16 1.94 -23.21
C MET A 35 13.05 1.52 -24.67
N SER A 36 14.00 0.77 -25.18
CA SER A 36 13.98 0.36 -26.59
C SER A 36 14.48 -1.06 -26.84
N ILE A 37 14.01 -1.64 -27.95
CA ILE A 37 14.53 -2.91 -28.47
C ILE A 37 14.51 -2.89 -29.99
N SER A 38 15.62 -3.32 -30.64
CA SER A 38 15.71 -3.44 -32.10
C SER A 38 15.57 -4.92 -32.52
N ARG A 39 14.72 -5.19 -33.50
CA ARG A 39 14.43 -6.53 -34.00
C ARG A 39 14.34 -6.53 -35.53
N GLY A 40 14.81 -7.66 -36.13
CA GLY A 40 14.80 -7.87 -37.58
C GLY A 40 14.19 -9.21 -38.02
N THR A 41 13.66 -10.00 -37.08
CA THR A 41 13.11 -11.33 -37.37
C THR A 41 11.59 -11.32 -37.36
N ALA A 42 10.96 -11.72 -38.47
CA ALA A 42 9.50 -11.83 -38.57
C ALA A 42 8.94 -12.96 -37.72
N ALA A 43 7.65 -12.85 -37.36
CA ALA A 43 6.82 -13.84 -36.68
C ALA A 43 7.31 -14.31 -35.30
N SER A 44 8.32 -13.65 -34.72
CA SER A 44 8.79 -13.93 -33.36
C SER A 44 8.16 -12.95 -32.36
N ASN A 45 7.75 -13.46 -31.21
CA ASN A 45 7.29 -12.66 -30.08
C ASN A 45 8.47 -12.29 -29.17
N TRP A 46 8.52 -11.07 -28.70
CA TRP A 46 9.51 -10.59 -27.73
C TRP A 46 8.79 -9.96 -26.55
N TYR A 47 9.06 -10.52 -25.38
CA TYR A 47 8.38 -10.14 -24.15
C TYR A 47 9.28 -9.23 -23.31
N PHE A 48 8.64 -8.25 -22.67
CA PHE A 48 9.16 -7.54 -21.53
C PHE A 48 8.27 -7.88 -20.34
N THR A 49 8.83 -8.56 -19.34
CA THR A 49 8.09 -9.07 -18.19
C THR A 49 8.44 -8.27 -16.93
N CYS A 50 7.41 -7.99 -16.13
CA CYS A 50 7.53 -7.31 -14.86
C CYS A 50 6.80 -8.09 -13.77
N SER A 51 7.38 -8.11 -12.57
CA SER A 51 6.68 -8.45 -11.34
C SER A 51 5.90 -7.24 -10.86
N THR A 52 4.81 -7.45 -10.14
CA THR A 52 3.97 -6.38 -9.58
C THR A 52 3.82 -6.52 -8.06
N ASP A 53 3.37 -5.45 -7.44
CA ASP A 53 2.97 -5.41 -6.04
C ASP A 53 1.50 -5.80 -5.79
N ALA A 54 0.82 -6.43 -6.76
CA ALA A 54 -0.61 -6.74 -6.71
C ALA A 54 -1.05 -7.43 -5.40
N ALA A 55 -0.22 -8.34 -4.87
CA ALA A 55 -0.53 -9.07 -3.63
C ALA A 55 -0.67 -8.16 -2.40
N SER A 56 0.02 -7.02 -2.37
CA SER A 56 -0.04 -6.03 -1.29
C SER A 56 -0.89 -4.82 -1.63
N ALA A 57 -1.00 -4.46 -2.92
CA ALA A 57 -1.76 -3.30 -3.38
C ALA A 57 -3.27 -3.57 -3.46
N ILE A 58 -3.67 -4.81 -3.82
CA ILE A 58 -5.09 -5.18 -3.93
C ILE A 58 -5.58 -5.59 -2.54
N PRO A 59 -6.58 -4.88 -1.97
CA PRO A 59 -7.10 -5.17 -0.65
C PRO A 59 -7.69 -6.58 -0.55
N SER A 60 -7.51 -7.22 0.61
CA SER A 60 -8.12 -8.51 0.92
C SER A 60 -9.65 -8.41 0.85
N GLY A 61 -10.29 -9.34 0.14
CA GLY A 61 -11.74 -9.35 -0.07
C GLY A 61 -12.22 -8.49 -1.25
N GLY A 62 -11.34 -7.71 -1.88
CA GLY A 62 -11.66 -6.99 -3.11
C GLY A 62 -11.87 -7.94 -4.29
N VAL A 63 -12.90 -7.70 -5.07
CA VAL A 63 -13.22 -8.46 -6.29
C VAL A 63 -12.67 -7.68 -7.50
N ILE A 64 -11.76 -8.28 -8.26
CA ILE A 64 -11.26 -7.67 -9.49
C ILE A 64 -12.38 -7.65 -10.52
N VAL A 65 -12.77 -6.47 -10.97
CA VAL A 65 -13.83 -6.26 -11.96
C VAL A 65 -13.27 -5.79 -13.30
N GLY A 66 -12.03 -5.30 -13.31
CA GLY A 66 -11.34 -4.90 -14.53
C GLY A 66 -9.83 -4.79 -14.35
N VAL A 67 -9.10 -4.97 -15.46
CA VAL A 67 -7.64 -4.79 -15.55
C VAL A 67 -7.36 -4.03 -16.84
N GLU A 68 -6.58 -2.98 -16.75
CA GLU A 68 -6.21 -2.13 -17.87
C GLU A 68 -4.68 -1.99 -17.93
N PHE A 69 -4.13 -2.27 -19.09
CA PHE A 69 -2.72 -2.03 -19.40
C PHE A 69 -2.63 -0.83 -20.33
N LEU A 70 -1.94 0.22 -19.91
CA LEU A 70 -1.65 1.40 -20.73
C LEU A 70 -0.20 1.34 -21.18
N VAL A 71 0.03 1.43 -22.48
CA VAL A 71 1.36 1.39 -23.08
C VAL A 71 1.55 2.60 -23.98
N THR A 72 2.43 3.50 -23.58
CA THR A 72 2.83 4.63 -24.44
C THR A 72 4.03 4.21 -25.28
N ALA A 73 3.83 4.03 -26.57
CA ALA A 73 4.84 3.43 -27.45
C ALA A 73 4.84 4.00 -28.88
N ARG A 74 5.96 3.78 -29.58
CA ARG A 74 6.14 4.06 -31.01
C ARG A 74 7.18 3.12 -31.63
N VAL A 75 7.33 3.20 -32.94
CA VAL A 75 8.42 2.53 -33.68
C VAL A 75 9.16 3.51 -34.58
N ASN A 76 10.35 3.15 -35.01
CA ASN A 76 11.09 3.98 -35.97
C ASN A 76 10.55 3.84 -37.42
N ILE A 77 9.98 2.69 -37.79
CA ILE A 77 9.40 2.40 -39.11
C ILE A 77 8.18 1.48 -38.99
N THR A 78 7.25 1.56 -39.92
CA THR A 78 6.03 0.72 -39.97
C THR A 78 6.04 -0.32 -41.09
N SER A 79 7.06 -0.36 -41.97
CA SER A 79 7.13 -1.26 -43.13
C SER A 79 7.17 -2.77 -42.74
N SER A 80 7.51 -3.11 -41.49
CA SER A 80 7.49 -4.47 -40.96
C SER A 80 6.16 -4.85 -40.31
N THR A 81 5.15 -3.99 -40.38
CA THR A 81 3.87 -4.12 -39.63
C THR A 81 4.12 -4.50 -38.16
N PRO A 82 4.73 -3.61 -37.38
CA PRO A 82 5.03 -3.87 -35.99
C PRO A 82 3.76 -3.83 -35.14
N THR A 83 3.59 -4.84 -34.29
CA THR A 83 2.42 -4.95 -33.42
C THR A 83 2.81 -5.06 -31.95
N ILE A 84 1.90 -4.67 -31.07
CA ILE A 84 2.07 -4.69 -29.61
C ILE A 84 0.84 -5.27 -28.94
N ASN A 85 1.04 -5.88 -27.75
CA ASN A 85 -0.01 -6.27 -26.83
C ASN A 85 0.55 -6.25 -25.40
N ALA A 86 -0.32 -6.10 -24.41
CA ALA A 86 0.02 -6.21 -23.00
C ALA A 86 -1.03 -7.05 -22.25
N GLY A 87 -0.61 -7.71 -21.17
CA GLY A 87 -1.56 -8.54 -20.42
C GLY A 87 -0.94 -9.24 -19.21
N PRO A 88 -1.77 -9.99 -18.48
CA PRO A 88 -1.35 -10.75 -17.31
C PRO A 88 -0.48 -11.97 -17.69
N GLY A 89 0.39 -12.39 -16.75
CA GLY A 89 1.29 -13.52 -16.93
C GLY A 89 2.60 -13.16 -17.64
N SER A 90 3.47 -14.13 -17.83
CA SER A 90 4.77 -13.98 -18.50
C SER A 90 4.68 -14.01 -20.03
N THR A 91 3.55 -14.39 -20.57
CA THR A 91 3.27 -14.44 -22.02
C THR A 91 1.85 -13.94 -22.28
N THR A 92 1.74 -12.99 -23.20
CA THR A 92 0.43 -12.46 -23.65
C THR A 92 0.04 -13.10 -24.98
N PRO A 93 -1.23 -13.01 -25.41
CA PRO A 93 -1.65 -13.39 -26.76
C PRO A 93 -0.80 -12.73 -27.85
N VAL A 94 -0.86 -13.28 -29.06
CA VAL A 94 -0.15 -12.70 -30.21
C VAL A 94 -0.59 -11.25 -30.41
N PRO A 95 0.35 -10.29 -30.52
CA PRO A 95 0.02 -8.89 -30.70
C PRO A 95 -0.71 -8.64 -32.01
N THR A 96 -1.79 -7.86 -31.95
CA THR A 96 -2.60 -7.45 -33.12
C THR A 96 -2.71 -5.94 -33.30
N THR A 97 -2.38 -5.16 -32.26
CA THR A 97 -2.45 -3.70 -32.31
C THR A 97 -1.22 -3.13 -33.02
N GLU A 98 -1.42 -2.48 -34.15
CA GLU A 98 -0.35 -1.90 -34.96
C GLU A 98 0.21 -0.63 -34.30
N LEU A 99 1.53 -0.49 -34.32
CA LEU A 99 2.25 0.68 -33.83
C LEU A 99 2.48 1.70 -34.95
N THR A 100 2.50 2.97 -34.57
CA THR A 100 2.85 4.11 -35.44
C THR A 100 4.25 4.63 -35.15
N THR A 101 4.73 5.54 -36.00
CA THR A 101 6.01 6.23 -35.75
C THR A 101 5.88 7.38 -34.75
N SER A 102 4.67 7.81 -34.45
CA SER A 102 4.39 8.79 -33.38
C SER A 102 4.18 8.10 -32.06
N LEU A 103 4.59 8.73 -30.97
CA LEU A 103 4.33 8.26 -29.61
C LEU A 103 2.81 8.33 -29.33
N VAL A 104 2.19 7.19 -29.06
CA VAL A 104 0.74 7.04 -28.82
C VAL A 104 0.53 6.12 -27.62
N GLU A 105 -0.51 6.40 -26.82
CA GLU A 105 -0.97 5.52 -25.77
C GLU A 105 -1.91 4.44 -26.35
N TYR A 106 -1.64 3.20 -26.03
CA TYR A 106 -2.43 2.02 -26.37
C TYR A 106 -3.01 1.42 -25.09
N ALA A 107 -4.32 1.15 -25.07
CA ALA A 107 -5.00 0.52 -23.94
C ALA A 107 -5.39 -0.92 -24.29
N PHE A 108 -5.15 -1.86 -23.32
CA PHE A 108 -5.55 -3.25 -23.41
C PHE A 108 -6.34 -3.61 -22.16
N GLY A 109 -7.51 -4.26 -22.32
CA GLY A 109 -8.46 -4.46 -21.24
C GLY A 109 -9.25 -3.19 -20.92
N GLY A 110 -9.67 -3.04 -19.65
CA GLY A 110 -10.41 -1.85 -19.20
C GLY A 110 -11.13 -2.05 -17.86
N PRO A 111 -11.95 -1.06 -17.46
CA PRO A 111 -12.60 -1.05 -16.14
C PRO A 111 -13.56 -2.21 -15.87
N THR A 112 -14.04 -2.88 -16.92
CA THR A 112 -15.00 -4.01 -16.83
C THR A 112 -14.49 -5.28 -17.50
N ASP A 113 -13.26 -5.28 -17.99
CA ASP A 113 -12.59 -6.43 -18.60
C ASP A 113 -11.50 -6.94 -17.66
N THR A 114 -11.73 -8.07 -17.02
CA THR A 114 -10.74 -8.67 -16.11
C THR A 114 -9.54 -9.29 -16.83
N MET A 115 -9.56 -9.40 -18.15
CA MET A 115 -8.57 -10.14 -18.95
C MET A 115 -8.29 -11.56 -18.42
N GLY A 116 -9.30 -12.20 -17.84
CA GLY A 116 -9.22 -13.53 -17.22
C GLY A 116 -8.60 -13.57 -15.84
N VAL A 117 -8.33 -12.42 -15.22
CA VAL A 117 -7.78 -12.30 -13.86
C VAL A 117 -8.93 -12.30 -12.85
N SER A 118 -8.91 -13.22 -11.90
CA SER A 118 -9.89 -13.31 -10.81
C SER A 118 -9.30 -13.08 -9.42
N ALA A 119 -7.97 -13.01 -9.30
CA ALA A 119 -7.27 -12.81 -8.04
C ALA A 119 -5.95 -12.06 -8.25
N ALA A 120 -5.44 -11.42 -7.20
CA ALA A 120 -4.16 -10.68 -7.20
C ALA A 120 -2.98 -11.52 -7.71
N SER A 121 -2.96 -12.84 -7.41
CA SER A 121 -1.93 -13.75 -7.90
C SER A 121 -1.87 -13.86 -9.43
N GLY A 122 -2.98 -13.64 -10.14
CA GLY A 122 -3.00 -13.59 -11.61
C GLY A 122 -2.27 -12.38 -12.19
N LEU A 123 -1.97 -11.37 -11.37
CA LEU A 123 -1.22 -10.17 -11.74
C LEU A 123 0.20 -10.16 -11.16
N ALA A 124 0.64 -11.22 -10.47
CA ALA A 124 1.99 -11.26 -9.89
C ALA A 124 3.09 -11.01 -10.94
N THR A 125 2.85 -11.43 -12.17
CA THR A 125 3.68 -11.15 -13.35
C THR A 125 2.79 -10.60 -14.46
N VAL A 126 3.28 -9.60 -15.17
CA VAL A 126 2.64 -8.99 -16.35
C VAL A 126 3.65 -8.89 -17.48
N ALA A 127 3.18 -8.87 -18.72
CA ALA A 127 4.06 -8.81 -19.88
C ALA A 127 3.57 -7.82 -20.95
N LEU A 128 4.55 -7.15 -21.54
CA LEU A 128 4.43 -6.46 -22.81
C LEU A 128 5.01 -7.35 -23.91
N ASN A 129 4.27 -7.54 -24.99
CA ASN A 129 4.69 -8.35 -26.13
C ASN A 129 4.75 -7.50 -27.40
N THR A 130 5.84 -7.64 -28.12
CA THR A 130 6.04 -6.98 -29.43
C THR A 130 6.32 -8.01 -30.51
N ARG A 131 5.87 -7.74 -31.75
CA ARG A 131 6.04 -8.65 -32.88
C ARG A 131 6.20 -7.87 -34.20
N LEU A 132 6.91 -8.47 -35.15
CA LEU A 132 7.00 -8.02 -36.53
C LEU A 132 6.30 -9.03 -37.48
N ALA A 133 5.55 -8.56 -38.45
CA ALA A 133 5.01 -9.40 -39.52
C ALA A 133 6.03 -9.66 -40.63
N ALA A 134 6.95 -8.72 -40.90
CA ALA A 134 8.01 -8.84 -41.87
C ALA A 134 9.40 -8.68 -41.26
N ALA A 135 10.41 -9.30 -41.87
CA ALA A 135 11.80 -9.31 -41.40
C ALA A 135 12.53 -8.01 -41.80
N THR A 136 12.06 -6.87 -41.30
CA THR A 136 12.72 -5.57 -41.48
C THR A 136 13.14 -5.06 -40.12
N THR A 137 14.40 -4.64 -39.98
CA THR A 137 14.92 -4.14 -38.70
C THR A 137 14.08 -2.94 -38.22
N THR A 138 13.39 -3.15 -37.12
CA THR A 138 12.51 -2.18 -36.50
C THR A 138 12.91 -1.97 -35.05
N THR A 139 12.97 -0.73 -34.59
CA THR A 139 13.19 -0.40 -33.19
C THR A 139 11.87 -0.02 -32.57
N PHE A 140 11.47 -0.72 -31.50
CA PHE A 140 10.35 -0.39 -30.63
C PHE A 140 10.85 0.54 -29.53
N TYR A 141 10.06 1.54 -29.21
CA TYR A 141 10.28 2.50 -28.14
C TYR A 141 9.06 2.50 -27.24
N VAL A 142 9.27 2.39 -25.94
CA VAL A 142 8.20 2.44 -24.93
C VAL A 142 8.60 3.46 -23.86
N ASP A 143 7.77 4.49 -23.71
CA ASP A 143 7.91 5.54 -22.70
C ASP A 143 7.22 5.11 -21.39
N ALA A 144 6.04 4.46 -21.48
CA ALA A 144 5.35 4.02 -20.28
C ALA A 144 4.66 2.65 -20.46
N PHE A 145 4.71 1.84 -19.40
CA PHE A 145 3.95 0.62 -19.22
C PHE A 145 3.30 0.67 -17.84
N ILE A 146 1.99 0.89 -17.78
CA ILE A 146 1.21 1.10 -16.57
C ILE A 146 0.15 0.02 -16.45
N VAL A 147 -0.08 -0.50 -15.25
CA VAL A 147 -1.14 -1.48 -14.97
C VAL A 147 -2.10 -0.90 -13.95
N ASN A 148 -3.35 -0.76 -14.33
CA ASN A 148 -4.45 -0.36 -13.49
C ASN A 148 -5.36 -1.55 -13.20
N VAL A 149 -5.76 -1.73 -11.95
CA VAL A 149 -6.71 -2.75 -11.52
C VAL A 149 -7.95 -2.05 -10.98
N TYR A 150 -9.09 -2.46 -11.44
CA TYR A 150 -10.39 -1.99 -10.95
C TYR A 150 -10.94 -3.03 -10.01
N VAL A 151 -11.12 -2.67 -8.76
CA VAL A 151 -11.52 -3.57 -7.68
C VAL A 151 -12.86 -3.11 -7.13
N ASP A 152 -13.84 -3.99 -7.15
CA ASP A 152 -15.09 -3.79 -6.42
C ASP A 152 -14.89 -4.21 -4.96
N MET A 153 -15.05 -3.25 -4.07
CA MET A 153 -14.98 -3.50 -2.64
C MET A 153 -16.40 -3.79 -2.13
N PRO A 154 -16.67 -5.00 -1.61
CA PRO A 154 -17.97 -5.27 -1.02
C PRO A 154 -18.23 -4.27 0.12
N ALA A 155 -19.39 -3.59 0.07
CA ALA A 155 -19.78 -2.66 1.11
C ALA A 155 -19.82 -3.38 2.47
N GLY A 156 -19.12 -2.83 3.45
CA GLY A 156 -19.06 -3.38 4.81
C GLY A 156 -17.98 -4.44 5.06
N ALA A 157 -17.06 -4.70 4.11
CA ALA A 157 -15.86 -5.48 4.39
C ALA A 157 -14.82 -4.55 5.05
N ALA A 158 -14.88 -4.39 6.36
CA ALA A 158 -13.89 -3.64 7.12
C ALA A 158 -12.49 -4.20 6.86
N GLN A 159 -11.60 -3.36 6.35
CA GLN A 159 -10.20 -3.70 6.17
C GLN A 159 -9.48 -3.53 7.50
N ALA A 160 -8.60 -4.47 7.86
CA ALA A 160 -7.74 -4.36 9.01
C ALA A 160 -6.28 -4.24 8.57
N LEU A 161 -5.59 -3.21 9.03
CA LEU A 161 -4.20 -2.95 8.69
C LEU A 161 -3.43 -2.58 9.96
N THR A 162 -2.30 -3.22 10.18
CA THR A 162 -1.36 -2.81 11.24
C THR A 162 -0.43 -1.74 10.70
N LEU A 163 -0.41 -0.58 11.36
CA LEU A 163 0.49 0.53 11.02
C LEU A 163 1.92 0.20 11.46
N THR A 164 2.88 0.71 10.71
CA THR A 164 4.30 0.68 11.08
C THR A 164 4.77 2.06 11.56
N TRP A 165 5.81 2.06 12.38
CA TRP A 165 6.42 3.27 12.90
C TRP A 165 7.40 3.84 11.87
N VAL A 166 7.26 5.12 11.56
CA VAL A 166 8.19 5.84 10.66
C VAL A 166 9.34 6.45 11.47
N SER A 167 9.01 7.10 12.59
CA SER A 167 10.00 7.65 13.52
C SER A 167 9.40 7.89 14.90
N PRO A 168 10.20 7.80 15.98
CA PRO A 168 9.85 8.40 17.25
C PRO A 168 9.97 9.93 17.13
N ASP A 169 8.98 10.67 17.67
CA ASP A 169 8.92 12.13 17.54
C ASP A 169 9.27 12.84 18.87
N ALA A 170 8.48 12.62 19.92
CA ALA A 170 8.74 13.22 21.24
C ALA A 170 8.81 12.10 22.30
N MET A 171 9.91 12.06 23.08
CA MET A 171 10.23 10.89 23.86
C MET A 171 10.51 11.17 25.32
N ALA A 172 9.64 10.62 26.19
CA ALA A 172 10.00 10.35 27.58
C ALA A 172 10.78 9.03 27.74
N PHE A 173 10.87 8.22 26.68
CA PHE A 173 11.46 6.89 26.72
C PHE A 173 12.87 6.85 26.12
N THR A 174 13.74 6.05 26.74
CA THR A 174 15.03 5.61 26.16
C THR A 174 14.75 4.42 25.23
N ASN A 175 15.46 4.34 24.09
CA ASN A 175 15.33 3.29 23.08
C ASN A 175 13.89 3.11 22.52
N PRO A 176 13.23 4.16 22.07
CA PRO A 176 11.83 4.13 21.66
C PRO A 176 11.54 3.22 20.44
N ALA A 177 12.56 2.88 19.66
CA ALA A 177 12.41 1.95 18.53
C ALA A 177 12.13 0.50 18.96
N ASN A 178 12.44 0.15 20.21
CA ASN A 178 12.25 -1.23 20.72
C ASN A 178 10.78 -1.65 20.77
N VAL A 179 9.83 -0.70 20.72
CA VAL A 179 8.38 -1.03 20.75
C VAL A 179 7.86 -1.62 19.43
N ALA A 180 8.66 -1.71 18.41
CA ALA A 180 8.23 -2.20 17.10
C ALA A 180 8.01 -3.73 17.07
N THR A 181 8.58 -4.47 17.99
CA THR A 181 8.55 -5.94 17.99
C THR A 181 8.53 -6.47 19.42
N SER A 182 7.57 -7.37 19.73
CA SER A 182 7.50 -8.09 20.99
C SER A 182 8.65 -9.11 21.06
N ASN A 183 9.71 -8.78 21.82
CA ASN A 183 10.95 -9.57 21.87
C ASN A 183 11.69 -9.49 23.22
N ASN A 184 11.05 -8.91 24.25
CA ASN A 184 11.60 -8.63 25.57
C ASN A 184 12.77 -7.61 25.57
N VAL A 185 12.82 -6.73 24.56
CA VAL A 185 13.74 -5.60 24.49
C VAL A 185 12.96 -4.29 24.61
N TYR A 186 13.08 -3.61 25.73
CA TYR A 186 12.14 -2.57 26.14
C TYR A 186 12.58 -1.16 25.75
N ALA A 187 11.59 -0.34 25.39
CA ALA A 187 11.67 1.09 25.58
C ALA A 187 11.36 1.41 27.04
N THR A 188 12.19 2.22 27.70
CA THR A 188 12.08 2.46 29.14
C THR A 188 12.02 3.93 29.50
N ALA A 189 11.21 4.28 30.51
CA ALA A 189 11.17 5.61 31.12
C ALA A 189 11.11 5.49 32.63
N THR A 190 11.99 6.19 33.36
CA THR A 190 11.96 6.25 34.82
C THR A 190 11.30 7.55 35.26
N LYS A 191 10.28 7.41 36.08
CA LYS A 191 9.44 8.50 36.55
C LYS A 191 9.44 8.58 38.08
N SER A 192 9.58 9.80 38.60
CA SER A 192 9.53 10.09 40.05
C SER A 192 8.62 11.29 40.38
N SER A 193 7.71 11.62 39.48
CA SER A 193 6.75 12.72 39.63
C SER A 193 5.36 12.30 39.23
N THR A 194 4.34 13.01 39.69
CA THR A 194 2.92 12.76 39.33
C THR A 194 2.49 13.42 38.03
N SER A 195 3.40 14.15 37.32
CA SER A 195 3.12 14.75 36.02
C SER A 195 2.83 13.67 34.96
N ASN A 196 2.28 14.07 33.83
CA ASN A 196 2.16 13.18 32.66
C ASN A 196 3.41 13.29 31.81
N ASP A 197 3.94 12.16 31.36
CA ASP A 197 4.98 12.09 30.35
C ASP A 197 4.44 11.36 29.11
N TYR A 198 4.97 11.71 27.94
CA TYR A 198 4.46 11.24 26.66
C TYR A 198 5.58 10.64 25.82
N ALA A 199 5.23 9.61 25.09
CA ALA A 199 6.00 9.15 23.95
C ALA A 199 5.11 9.19 22.71
N VAL A 200 5.63 9.74 21.62
CA VAL A 200 4.89 9.95 20.37
C VAL A 200 5.61 9.26 19.22
N TRP A 201 4.88 8.56 18.39
CA TRP A 201 5.39 7.94 17.18
C TRP A 201 4.62 8.45 15.96
N THR A 202 5.35 8.74 14.88
CA THR A 202 4.78 8.97 13.57
C THR A 202 4.51 7.64 12.90
N THR A 203 3.35 7.50 12.27
CA THR A 203 2.92 6.27 11.60
C THR A 203 2.99 6.40 10.08
N ASN A 204 2.87 5.27 9.39
CA ASN A 204 2.76 5.22 7.93
C ASN A 204 1.30 5.35 7.42
N ALA A 205 0.34 5.77 8.24
CA ALA A 205 -1.08 5.82 7.88
C ALA A 205 -1.36 6.55 6.56
N ALA A 206 -0.65 7.68 6.31
CA ALA A 206 -0.83 8.46 5.09
C ALA A 206 -0.45 7.71 3.80
N SER A 207 0.45 6.72 3.87
CA SER A 207 0.90 5.94 2.71
C SER A 207 0.11 4.65 2.50
N VAL A 208 -0.52 4.11 3.56
CA VAL A 208 -1.15 2.77 3.51
C VAL A 208 -2.68 2.81 3.61
N ILE A 209 -3.26 3.88 4.16
CA ILE A 209 -4.72 4.07 4.23
C ILE A 209 -5.14 5.04 3.11
N PRO A 210 -6.11 4.68 2.26
CA PRO A 210 -6.60 5.56 1.21
C PRO A 210 -7.11 6.91 1.73
N ALA A 211 -6.98 7.97 0.92
CA ALA A 211 -7.34 9.33 1.35
C ALA A 211 -8.82 9.50 1.70
N ASN A 212 -9.67 8.72 1.04
CA ASN A 212 -11.12 8.73 1.18
C ASN A 212 -11.65 7.61 2.10
N ALA A 213 -10.77 6.87 2.79
CA ALA A 213 -11.20 5.82 3.72
C ALA A 213 -11.97 6.42 4.91
N VAL A 214 -13.01 5.71 5.32
CA VAL A 214 -13.75 5.95 6.55
C VAL A 214 -13.15 5.08 7.65
N ILE A 215 -12.66 5.68 8.72
CA ILE A 215 -12.12 4.93 9.85
C ILE A 215 -13.28 4.39 10.69
N LEU A 216 -13.39 3.07 10.74
CA LEU A 216 -14.42 2.35 11.51
C LEU A 216 -13.95 2.09 12.94
N GLY A 217 -12.67 1.75 13.10
CA GLY A 217 -12.10 1.42 14.39
C GLY A 217 -10.58 1.55 14.42
N VAL A 218 -10.06 1.73 15.62
CA VAL A 218 -8.62 1.75 15.91
C VAL A 218 -8.39 0.87 17.13
N GLN A 219 -7.53 -0.12 17.00
CA GLN A 219 -7.11 -0.97 18.11
C GLN A 219 -5.63 -0.77 18.38
N MET A 220 -5.30 -0.41 19.61
CA MET A 220 -3.93 -0.29 20.08
C MET A 220 -3.61 -1.41 21.05
N GLN A 221 -2.50 -2.10 20.83
CA GLN A 221 -1.98 -3.14 21.72
C GLN A 221 -0.66 -2.68 22.31
N VAL A 222 -0.54 -2.74 23.63
CA VAL A 222 0.66 -2.31 24.35
C VAL A 222 1.10 -3.44 25.29
N GLU A 223 2.27 -4.01 25.04
CA GLU A 223 2.89 -4.96 25.98
C GLU A 223 3.77 -4.17 26.95
N TYR A 224 3.43 -4.26 28.23
CA TYR A 224 3.86 -3.27 29.19
C TYR A 224 4.01 -3.84 30.61
N LYS A 225 5.05 -3.35 31.30
CA LYS A 225 5.25 -3.58 32.75
C LYS A 225 5.85 -2.38 33.46
N VAL A 226 5.88 -2.44 34.78
CA VAL A 226 6.57 -1.46 35.63
C VAL A 226 7.48 -2.15 36.65
N SER A 227 8.48 -1.43 37.13
CA SER A 227 9.37 -1.97 38.17
C SER A 227 8.70 -2.11 39.53
N THR A 228 7.65 -1.33 39.82
CA THR A 228 6.87 -1.37 41.05
C THR A 228 5.48 -0.79 40.86
N THR A 229 4.50 -1.26 41.57
CA THR A 229 3.14 -0.74 41.64
C THR A 229 2.91 0.24 42.81
N ALA A 230 3.93 0.46 43.65
CA ALA A 230 3.80 1.31 44.86
C ALA A 230 3.50 2.78 44.55
N SER A 231 3.84 3.27 43.34
CA SER A 231 3.50 4.59 42.88
C SER A 231 2.07 4.70 42.33
N SER A 232 1.29 3.62 42.30
CA SER A 232 0.02 3.53 41.58
C SER A 232 0.17 4.02 40.14
N PRO A 233 1.04 3.40 39.34
CA PRO A 233 1.29 3.81 37.96
C PRO A 233 0.09 3.53 37.08
N PHE A 234 -0.09 4.35 36.06
CA PHE A 234 -1.11 4.15 35.03
C PHE A 234 -0.63 4.67 33.69
N PHE A 235 -1.19 4.16 32.61
CA PHE A 235 -0.88 4.60 31.27
C PHE A 235 -2.11 4.59 30.37
N ARG A 236 -1.99 5.26 29.25
CA ARG A 236 -3.01 5.34 28.19
C ARG A 236 -2.35 5.37 26.83
N ALA A 237 -2.87 4.61 25.88
CA ALA A 237 -2.54 4.75 24.47
C ALA A 237 -3.64 5.54 23.75
N GLY A 238 -3.27 6.32 22.73
CA GLY A 238 -4.24 7.11 21.99
C GLY A 238 -3.67 7.75 20.72
N ILE A 239 -4.56 8.32 19.93
CA ILE A 239 -4.21 9.05 18.72
C ILE A 239 -3.74 10.47 19.05
N GLY A 240 -2.93 11.05 18.12
CA GLY A 240 -2.36 12.38 18.28
C GLY A 240 -1.18 12.43 19.23
N GLU A 241 -0.69 13.64 19.49
CA GLU A 241 0.54 13.87 20.26
C GLU A 241 0.40 13.65 21.79
N LEU A 242 -0.80 13.70 22.30
CA LEU A 242 -1.04 13.69 23.74
C LEU A 242 -1.90 12.52 24.22
N ALA A 243 -2.14 11.52 23.38
CA ALA A 243 -3.08 10.44 23.68
C ALA A 243 -4.42 10.98 24.22
N GLN A 244 -4.95 12.02 23.58
CA GLN A 244 -6.10 12.77 24.05
C GLN A 244 -7.44 12.21 23.57
N ASN A 245 -7.52 10.95 23.26
CA ASN A 245 -8.82 10.41 22.91
C ASN A 245 -9.73 10.37 24.14
N THR A 246 -10.91 10.85 23.96
CA THR A 246 -11.95 10.98 25.00
C THR A 246 -12.49 9.62 25.47
N GLY A 247 -12.16 8.51 24.78
CA GLY A 247 -12.67 7.17 25.04
C GLY A 247 -11.67 6.18 25.62
N ALA A 248 -10.35 6.48 25.69
CA ALA A 248 -9.38 5.49 26.13
C ALA A 248 -9.46 5.26 27.65
N THR A 249 -9.69 4.02 28.02
CA THR A 249 -9.55 3.56 29.41
C THR A 249 -8.10 3.67 29.86
N THR A 250 -7.90 4.21 31.07
CA THR A 250 -6.59 4.17 31.72
C THR A 250 -6.31 2.77 32.21
N ALA A 251 -5.17 2.21 31.88
CA ALA A 251 -4.74 0.91 32.36
C ALA A 251 -3.78 1.06 33.55
N SER A 252 -3.91 0.16 34.54
CA SER A 252 -3.00 0.05 35.67
C SER A 252 -2.03 -1.12 35.38
N PRO A 253 -0.74 -0.85 35.14
CA PRO A 253 0.24 -1.86 34.80
C PRO A 253 0.63 -2.71 36.01
N THR A 254 1.12 -3.92 35.73
CA THR A 254 1.68 -4.85 36.70
C THR A 254 3.22 -4.88 36.59
N THR A 255 3.88 -5.62 37.50
CA THR A 255 5.32 -5.86 37.44
C THR A 255 5.71 -6.96 36.44
N SER A 256 4.73 -7.69 35.91
CA SER A 256 4.92 -8.67 34.84
C SER A 256 4.50 -8.08 33.50
N ASP A 257 5.09 -8.54 32.41
CA ASP A 257 4.65 -8.17 31.05
C ASP A 257 3.22 -8.64 30.81
N VAL A 258 2.36 -7.70 30.42
CA VAL A 258 0.96 -7.94 30.07
C VAL A 258 0.62 -7.13 28.84
N THR A 259 -0.12 -7.74 27.90
CA THR A 259 -0.67 -7.04 26.75
C THR A 259 -1.99 -6.36 27.13
N TYR A 260 -2.02 -5.06 26.95
CA TYR A 260 -3.21 -4.22 27.13
C TYR A 260 -3.77 -3.81 25.78
N THR A 261 -5.10 -3.85 25.64
CA THR A 261 -5.79 -3.47 24.41
C THR A 261 -6.67 -2.24 24.66
N PHE A 262 -6.57 -1.24 23.78
CA PHE A 262 -7.37 -0.02 23.78
C PHE A 262 -8.11 0.09 22.45
N GLY A 263 -9.36 0.55 22.47
CA GLY A 263 -10.20 0.63 21.27
C GLY A 263 -10.59 -0.74 20.71
N GLY A 264 -10.92 -0.79 19.42
CA GLY A 264 -11.37 -2.02 18.75
C GLY A 264 -11.90 -1.78 17.35
N PRO A 265 -12.46 -2.83 16.71
CA PRO A 265 -12.92 -2.75 15.31
C PRO A 265 -14.03 -1.74 15.03
N THR A 266 -14.78 -1.31 16.06
CA THR A 266 -15.91 -0.36 15.95
C THR A 266 -15.73 0.88 16.80
N ASP A 267 -14.58 1.03 17.47
CA ASP A 267 -14.20 2.22 18.24
C ASP A 267 -13.08 2.94 17.50
N ASN A 268 -13.40 4.01 16.79
CA ASN A 268 -12.41 4.78 16.03
C ASN A 268 -11.49 5.64 16.91
N MET A 269 -11.65 5.59 18.23
CA MET A 269 -10.85 6.34 19.20
C MET A 269 -10.80 7.86 18.92
N GLY A 270 -11.81 8.41 18.20
CA GLY A 270 -11.87 9.79 17.76
C GLY A 270 -11.14 10.09 16.45
N ALA A 271 -10.60 9.10 15.76
CA ALA A 271 -10.07 9.28 14.40
C ALA A 271 -11.21 9.38 13.38
N ALA A 272 -11.31 10.48 12.66
CA ALA A 272 -12.26 10.65 11.56
C ALA A 272 -11.64 10.36 10.21
N SER A 273 -10.31 10.44 10.10
CA SER A 273 -9.56 10.29 8.87
C SER A 273 -8.18 9.68 9.12
N ARG A 274 -7.49 9.28 8.04
CA ARG A 274 -6.09 8.82 8.12
C ARG A 274 -5.13 9.89 8.65
N ALA A 275 -5.48 11.17 8.51
CA ALA A 275 -4.64 12.27 8.99
C ALA A 275 -4.58 12.29 10.53
N ASP A 276 -5.66 11.91 11.21
CA ASP A 276 -5.71 11.81 12.66
C ASP A 276 -4.80 10.70 13.19
N LEU A 277 -4.50 9.71 12.36
CA LEU A 277 -3.63 8.57 12.64
C LEU A 277 -2.15 8.83 12.32
N ALA A 278 -1.81 10.03 11.82
CA ALA A 278 -0.42 10.37 11.49
C ALA A 278 0.52 10.26 12.69
N LYS A 279 -0.02 10.51 13.88
CA LYS A 279 0.69 10.36 15.15
C LYS A 279 -0.14 9.58 16.15
N VAL A 280 0.53 8.75 16.94
CA VAL A 280 -0.03 8.03 18.08
C VAL A 280 0.88 8.24 19.31
N ALA A 281 0.30 8.20 20.48
CA ALA A 281 1.02 8.48 21.70
C ALA A 281 0.72 7.47 22.80
N LEU A 282 1.73 7.24 23.64
CA LEU A 282 1.60 6.58 24.94
C LEU A 282 1.84 7.63 26.04
N ARG A 283 0.84 7.82 26.87
CA ARG A 283 0.94 8.67 28.06
C ARG A 283 1.16 7.80 29.29
N ILE A 284 2.18 8.11 30.08
CA ILE A 284 2.47 7.48 31.37
C ILE A 284 2.29 8.45 32.51
N SER A 285 1.79 7.99 33.63
CA SER A 285 1.60 8.77 34.85
C SER A 285 1.66 7.90 36.11
N GLN A 286 1.69 8.52 37.28
CA GLN A 286 1.64 7.86 38.56
C GLN A 286 1.02 8.77 39.63
N SER A 287 0.46 8.19 40.68
CA SER A 287 -0.25 8.94 41.72
C SER A 287 0.67 9.42 42.84
N THR A 288 1.86 8.87 42.98
CA THR A 288 2.86 9.27 44.01
C THR A 288 4.24 9.45 43.38
N SER A 289 5.14 10.14 44.07
CA SER A 289 6.52 10.42 43.60
C SER A 289 7.50 9.25 43.81
N THR A 290 7.03 8.04 44.06
CA THR A 290 7.89 6.86 44.15
C THR A 290 8.50 6.56 42.79
N SER A 291 9.83 6.43 42.74
CA SER A 291 10.54 6.13 41.50
C SER A 291 10.09 4.82 40.89
N THR A 292 9.58 4.88 39.66
CA THR A 292 9.03 3.74 38.91
C THR A 292 9.59 3.75 37.50
N THR A 293 10.15 2.62 37.07
CA THR A 293 10.54 2.43 35.67
C THR A 293 9.39 1.80 34.92
N HIS A 294 8.95 2.47 33.86
CA HIS A 294 7.95 2.01 32.90
C HIS A 294 8.68 1.35 31.74
N SER A 295 8.27 0.16 31.35
CA SER A 295 8.91 -0.65 30.29
C SER A 295 7.86 -1.08 29.27
N VAL A 296 8.07 -0.76 28.00
CA VAL A 296 7.22 -1.13 26.87
C VAL A 296 8.02 -2.03 25.94
N ASP A 297 7.55 -3.25 25.72
CA ASP A 297 8.13 -4.20 24.76
C ASP A 297 7.51 -4.05 23.38
N TYR A 298 6.19 -3.87 23.33
CA TYR A 298 5.46 -3.74 22.07
C TYR A 298 4.41 -2.64 22.14
N PHE A 299 4.29 -1.88 21.05
CA PHE A 299 3.18 -0.97 20.83
C PHE A 299 2.71 -1.10 19.37
N GLY A 300 1.59 -1.75 19.13
CA GLY A 300 0.99 -1.97 17.82
C GLY A 300 -0.31 -1.19 17.64
N VAL A 301 -0.58 -0.75 16.42
CA VAL A 301 -1.83 -0.07 16.05
C VAL A 301 -2.44 -0.75 14.85
N THR A 302 -3.63 -1.32 15.02
CA THR A 302 -4.44 -1.86 13.93
C THR A 302 -5.59 -0.91 13.62
N VAL A 303 -5.75 -0.53 12.37
CA VAL A 303 -6.81 0.34 11.91
C VAL A 303 -7.81 -0.47 11.11
N TYR A 304 -9.08 -0.31 11.44
CA TYR A 304 -10.22 -0.86 10.71
C TYR A 304 -10.85 0.28 9.93
N TRP A 305 -10.98 0.13 8.64
CA TRP A 305 -11.49 1.17 7.76
C TRP A 305 -12.30 0.57 6.60
N ASP A 306 -13.14 1.38 5.99
CA ASP A 306 -13.94 1.03 4.82
C ASP A 306 -13.88 2.18 3.81
N TYR A 307 -14.25 1.88 2.58
CA TYR A 307 -14.48 2.94 1.59
C TYR A 307 -15.85 3.58 1.83
N PRO A 308 -15.96 4.92 1.66
CA PRO A 308 -17.25 5.56 1.75
C PRO A 308 -18.19 4.94 0.72
N THR A 309 -19.35 4.50 1.16
CA THR A 309 -20.45 4.12 0.29
C THR A 309 -21.09 5.39 -0.26
N ASP A 310 -20.36 6.13 -1.10
CA ASP A 310 -20.92 7.30 -1.75
C ASP A 310 -21.96 6.84 -2.75
N GLY A 311 -23.23 7.06 -2.40
CA GLY A 311 -24.35 6.95 -3.34
C GLY A 311 -24.26 7.92 -4.53
N THR A 312 -23.14 8.64 -4.68
CA THR A 312 -22.86 9.60 -5.75
C THR A 312 -22.02 9.07 -6.90
N ASN A 313 -21.41 7.88 -6.78
CA ASN A 313 -20.76 7.22 -7.92
C ASN A 313 -21.69 6.25 -8.68
N CYS A 314 -22.98 6.57 -8.77
CA CYS A 314 -23.75 6.13 -9.92
C CYS A 314 -23.17 6.86 -11.14
N MET A 315 -22.17 6.27 -11.81
CA MET A 315 -21.95 6.62 -13.21
C MET A 315 -23.27 6.28 -13.94
N PHE A 316 -24.04 7.30 -14.19
CA PHE A 316 -25.08 7.24 -15.21
C PHE A 316 -24.34 6.99 -16.53
N PHE A 317 -24.25 5.75 -16.95
CA PHE A 317 -24.11 5.46 -18.35
C PHE A 317 -25.42 5.97 -18.97
N GLY A 318 -25.36 7.20 -19.48
CA GLY A 318 -26.45 7.72 -20.28
C GLY A 318 -26.63 6.80 -21.46
N GLU A 319 -27.66 5.96 -21.44
CA GLU A 319 -28.19 5.36 -22.65
C GLU A 319 -28.69 6.54 -23.50
N ASN A 320 -27.93 6.85 -24.55
CA ASN A 320 -28.46 7.67 -25.63
C ASN A 320 -29.55 6.84 -26.33
N PHE A 321 -30.80 7.18 -26.08
CA PHE A 321 -31.92 6.82 -26.93
C PHE A 321 -31.91 7.71 -28.18
#